data_e843505ff830c844eb0ad2c02c3cfad0
#
_entry.id   e843505ff830c844eb0ad2c02c3cfad0
#
_cell.length_a   1.000
_cell.length_b   1.000
_cell.length_c   1.000
_cell.angle_alpha   90.00
_cell.angle_beta   90.00
_cell.angle_gamma   90.00
#
_symmetry.space_group_name_H-M   'P 1'
#
loop_
_entity.id
_entity.type
_entity.pdbx_description
1 polymer ?
#
loop_
_entity_poly.entity_id
_entity_poly.type
_entity_poly.pdbx_seq_one_letter_code
_entity_poly.pdbx_strand_id
1 'polypeptide(L)'
;MRTSAVTLPLELSDVSLRAGNKRVIKDLSCRFTNRPGCSVIIGPNGAGKSMLLKLCHGLVAPDAGRITWAGGSDPGRRGQYQAMVLQRPVLLRRSVNANMVFALKSKELSPGERDHQVADALARAGLSRYAKTPARRLSVGEQQRLALARAWAVRPELLLLDEPSANLDPAATHLIEEIIQEAAEQGSKIVMTTHDLNQARRLADEVLFLHRGRLKEQAAAADFFAGPRNDLAQAFLRGELLWWRRRSIYTPDDNRKDS
;
A
#
# COMPACT_ATOMS: atom_id res chain seq x y z
N MET A 1 -26.70 2.36 -10.16
CA MET A 1 -26.00 3.59 -10.59
C MET A 1 -24.72 3.70 -9.75
N ARG A 2 -23.51 3.61 -10.36
CA ARG A 2 -22.27 3.92 -9.62
C ARG A 2 -22.27 5.43 -9.39
N THR A 3 -22.36 5.85 -8.12
CA THR A 3 -22.11 7.23 -7.69
C THR A 3 -20.76 7.68 -8.30
N SER A 4 -20.67 8.92 -8.76
CA SER A 4 -19.44 9.48 -9.34
C SER A 4 -18.26 9.19 -8.40
N ALA A 5 -17.15 8.69 -8.96
CA ALA A 5 -15.92 8.37 -8.23
C ALA A 5 -15.51 9.55 -7.32
N VAL A 6 -15.25 9.25 -6.04
CA VAL A 6 -14.95 10.30 -5.03
C VAL A 6 -13.46 10.36 -4.76
N THR A 7 -12.77 9.23 -4.87
CA THR A 7 -11.33 9.14 -4.53
C THR A 7 -10.45 9.07 -5.77
N LEU A 8 -10.92 8.45 -6.83
CA LEU A 8 -10.14 8.18 -8.03
C LEU A 8 -10.67 8.96 -9.26
N PRO A 9 -9.80 9.45 -10.15
CA PRO A 9 -8.35 9.36 -10.09
C PRO A 9 -7.74 10.14 -8.93
N LEU A 10 -6.65 9.59 -8.39
CA LEU A 10 -5.78 10.23 -7.41
C LEU A 10 -4.50 10.67 -8.11
N GLU A 11 -4.16 11.94 -8.03
CA GLU A 11 -2.99 12.52 -8.68
C GLU A 11 -2.09 13.21 -7.65
N LEU A 12 -0.81 12.92 -7.74
CA LEU A 12 0.25 13.61 -7.01
C LEU A 12 1.09 14.40 -8.03
N SER A 13 1.31 15.69 -7.77
CA SER A 13 2.08 16.60 -8.65
C SER A 13 3.19 17.26 -7.84
N ASP A 14 4.44 16.90 -8.14
CA ASP A 14 5.68 17.43 -7.57
C ASP A 14 5.70 17.40 -6.02
N VAL A 15 5.12 16.35 -5.46
CA VAL A 15 4.94 16.19 -4.03
C VAL A 15 6.27 15.97 -3.34
N SER A 16 6.52 16.77 -2.29
CA SER A 16 7.67 16.62 -1.41
C SER A 16 7.21 16.55 0.04
N LEU A 17 7.90 15.73 0.85
CA LEU A 17 7.61 15.55 2.26
C LEU A 17 8.89 15.38 3.07
N ARG A 18 8.96 16.04 4.23
CA ARG A 18 10.02 15.87 5.23
C ARG A 18 9.50 15.06 6.42
N ALA A 19 10.36 14.26 7.01
CA ALA A 19 10.15 13.65 8.31
C ALA A 19 11.34 14.07 9.20
N GLY A 20 11.09 15.00 10.12
CA GLY A 20 12.13 15.74 10.81
C GLY A 20 13.02 16.49 9.82
N ASN A 21 14.35 16.33 9.93
CA ASN A 21 15.30 17.00 9.04
C ASN A 21 15.53 16.30 7.69
N LYS A 22 14.92 15.14 7.46
CA LYS A 22 15.16 14.34 6.24
C LYS A 22 14.02 14.49 5.23
N ARG A 23 14.32 14.84 3.96
CA ARG A 23 13.35 14.74 2.87
C ARG A 23 13.14 13.26 2.52
N VAL A 24 11.95 12.75 2.80
CA VAL A 24 11.57 11.35 2.60
C VAL A 24 10.85 11.11 1.28
N ILE A 25 10.13 12.12 0.77
CA ILE A 25 9.59 12.17 -0.59
C ILE A 25 10.13 13.42 -1.27
N LYS A 26 10.47 13.33 -2.55
CA LYS A 26 11.21 14.37 -3.29
C LYS A 26 10.66 14.51 -4.69
N ASP A 27 9.89 15.59 -4.92
CA ASP A 27 9.40 16.00 -6.23
C ASP A 27 8.75 14.78 -6.96
N LEU A 28 7.80 14.12 -6.28
CA LEU A 28 7.19 12.89 -6.75
C LEU A 28 5.87 13.21 -7.44
N SER A 29 5.75 12.78 -8.70
CA SER A 29 4.52 12.87 -9.47
C SER A 29 4.10 11.47 -9.91
N CYS A 30 2.84 11.11 -9.64
CA CYS A 30 2.23 9.85 -10.10
C CYS A 30 0.72 9.98 -10.14
N ARG A 31 0.07 9.04 -10.82
CA ARG A 31 -1.39 8.99 -10.95
C ARG A 31 -1.89 7.56 -10.76
N PHE A 32 -2.93 7.42 -9.96
CA PHE A 32 -3.70 6.19 -9.82
C PHE A 32 -5.07 6.40 -10.47
N THR A 33 -5.38 5.58 -11.47
CA THR A 33 -6.63 5.67 -12.22
C THR A 33 -7.76 4.98 -11.48
N ASN A 34 -8.99 5.19 -11.93
CA ASN A 34 -10.18 4.53 -11.41
C ASN A 34 -10.38 3.09 -11.95
N ARG A 35 -9.40 2.54 -12.67
CA ARG A 35 -9.44 1.13 -13.08
C ARG A 35 -9.21 0.24 -11.86
N PRO A 36 -10.08 -0.74 -11.62
CA PRO A 36 -9.80 -1.78 -10.63
C PRO A 36 -8.47 -2.47 -10.91
N GLY A 37 -7.93 -3.13 -9.92
CA GLY A 37 -6.65 -3.82 -10.02
C GLY A 37 -5.63 -3.30 -9.01
N CYS A 38 -4.43 -3.86 -9.03
CA CYS A 38 -3.41 -3.67 -8.03
C CYS A 38 -2.19 -2.90 -8.58
N SER A 39 -1.94 -1.70 -8.05
CA SER A 39 -0.67 -0.97 -8.23
C SER A 39 0.25 -1.31 -7.07
N VAL A 40 1.40 -1.89 -7.36
CA VAL A 40 2.37 -2.31 -6.34
C VAL A 40 3.57 -1.35 -6.32
N ILE A 41 3.83 -0.78 -5.15
CA ILE A 41 4.98 0.08 -4.91
C ILE A 41 6.12 -0.76 -4.35
N ILE A 42 7.21 -0.88 -5.09
CA ILE A 42 8.41 -1.60 -4.68
C ILE A 42 9.62 -0.67 -4.55
N GLY A 43 10.65 -1.16 -3.90
CA GLY A 43 11.90 -0.42 -3.70
C GLY A 43 12.54 -0.76 -2.36
N PRO A 44 13.80 -0.33 -2.14
CA PRO A 44 14.55 -0.65 -0.94
C PRO A 44 13.90 -0.10 0.33
N ASN A 45 14.33 -0.64 1.50
CA ASN A 45 13.90 -0.11 2.78
C ASN A 45 14.31 1.36 2.93
N GLY A 46 13.40 2.16 3.47
CA GLY A 46 13.60 3.60 3.58
C GLY A 46 13.44 4.39 2.28
N ALA A 47 12.96 3.77 1.19
CA ALA A 47 12.68 4.47 -0.09
C ALA A 47 11.54 5.48 0.01
N GLY A 48 10.67 5.40 1.03
CA GLY A 48 9.53 6.30 1.21
C GLY A 48 8.17 5.65 0.91
N LYS A 49 8.10 4.33 0.69
CA LYS A 49 6.89 3.60 0.29
C LYS A 49 5.68 3.85 1.23
N SER A 50 5.85 3.62 2.53
CA SER A 50 4.79 3.85 3.53
C SER A 50 4.38 5.32 3.62
N MET A 51 5.32 6.25 3.41
CA MET A 51 4.99 7.68 3.39
C MET A 51 4.19 8.06 2.17
N LEU A 52 4.49 7.48 1.00
CA LEU A 52 3.68 7.66 -0.21
C LEU A 52 2.24 7.18 0.02
N LEU A 53 2.03 6.00 0.63
CA LEU A 53 0.68 5.53 0.97
C LEU A 53 -0.05 6.49 1.92
N LYS A 54 0.63 7.01 2.95
CA LYS A 54 0.03 7.98 3.89
C LYS A 54 -0.35 9.29 3.21
N LEU A 55 0.44 9.77 2.25
CA LEU A 55 0.12 10.92 1.40
C LEU A 55 -1.11 10.62 0.53
N CYS A 56 -1.16 9.46 -0.13
CA CYS A 56 -2.30 9.02 -0.94
C CYS A 56 -3.59 8.93 -0.12
N HIS A 57 -3.51 8.49 1.14
CA HIS A 57 -4.65 8.46 2.06
C HIS A 57 -5.05 9.86 2.55
N GLY A 58 -4.12 10.80 2.59
CA GLY A 58 -4.32 12.12 3.21
C GLY A 58 -4.12 12.12 4.73
N LEU A 59 -3.47 11.09 5.29
CA LEU A 59 -3.04 11.06 6.70
C LEU A 59 -1.91 12.03 6.98
N VAL A 60 -1.13 12.38 5.96
CA VAL A 60 -0.04 13.34 6.02
C VAL A 60 -0.22 14.32 4.87
N ALA A 61 -0.10 15.60 5.13
CA ALA A 61 -0.08 16.64 4.10
C ALA A 61 1.36 16.77 3.54
N PRO A 62 1.51 17.05 2.24
CA PRO A 62 2.82 17.33 1.67
C PRO A 62 3.35 18.70 2.10
N ASP A 63 4.68 18.87 2.19
CA ASP A 63 5.32 20.17 2.43
C ASP A 63 5.34 21.03 1.16
N ALA A 64 5.35 20.39 -0.02
CA ALA A 64 5.29 21.06 -1.32
C ALA A 64 4.62 20.15 -2.34
N GLY A 65 4.14 20.72 -3.43
CA GLY A 65 3.37 20.04 -4.46
C GLY A 65 1.89 19.96 -4.11
N ARG A 66 1.15 19.13 -4.84
CA ARG A 66 -0.29 19.00 -4.69
C ARG A 66 -0.73 17.55 -4.79
N ILE A 67 -1.76 17.20 -4.02
CA ILE A 67 -2.47 15.92 -4.13
C ILE A 67 -3.93 16.23 -4.42
N THR A 68 -4.48 15.64 -5.48
CA THR A 68 -5.86 15.82 -5.90
C THR A 68 -6.59 14.48 -5.96
N TRP A 69 -7.81 14.48 -5.44
CA TRP A 69 -8.77 13.37 -5.51
C TRP A 69 -9.96 13.82 -6.36
N ALA A 70 -10.53 12.94 -7.16
CA ALA A 70 -11.62 13.27 -8.10
C ALA A 70 -12.82 13.97 -7.44
N GLY A 71 -13.19 13.57 -6.22
CA GLY A 71 -14.31 14.15 -5.45
C GLY A 71 -13.94 15.36 -4.59
N GLY A 72 -12.75 15.94 -4.80
CA GLY A 72 -12.25 17.08 -4.01
C GLY A 72 -11.54 16.67 -2.72
N SER A 73 -11.14 17.67 -1.94
CA SER A 73 -10.25 17.49 -0.77
C SER A 73 -10.97 17.31 0.56
N ASP A 74 -12.30 17.15 0.60
CA ASP A 74 -13.02 16.92 1.85
C ASP A 74 -12.61 15.60 2.51
N PRO A 75 -11.89 15.63 3.67
CA PRO A 75 -11.41 14.42 4.33
C PRO A 75 -12.56 13.53 4.85
N GLY A 76 -13.66 14.11 5.28
CA GLY A 76 -14.82 13.39 5.81
C GLY A 76 -15.47 12.53 4.73
N ARG A 77 -15.67 13.11 3.55
CA ARG A 77 -16.24 12.41 2.40
C ARG A 77 -15.31 11.33 1.88
N ARG A 78 -14.01 11.60 1.76
CA ARG A 78 -13.02 10.61 1.30
C ARG A 78 -12.90 9.40 2.22
N GLY A 79 -12.93 9.61 3.54
CA GLY A 79 -12.84 8.54 4.54
C GLY A 79 -13.94 7.47 4.43
N GLN A 80 -15.01 7.72 3.69
CA GLN A 80 -16.09 6.74 3.43
C GLN A 80 -15.77 5.83 2.23
N TYR A 81 -14.85 6.26 1.35
CA TYR A 81 -14.55 5.59 0.08
C TYR A 81 -13.12 5.07 -0.01
N GLN A 82 -12.30 5.31 1.01
CA GLN A 82 -10.94 4.77 1.08
C GLN A 82 -10.68 4.10 2.42
N ALA A 83 -9.81 3.09 2.39
CA ALA A 83 -9.36 2.40 3.59
C ALA A 83 -7.85 2.16 3.53
N MET A 84 -7.20 2.10 4.70
CA MET A 84 -5.78 1.81 4.80
C MET A 84 -5.52 0.73 5.85
N VAL A 85 -4.70 -0.24 5.49
CA VAL A 85 -4.14 -1.23 6.40
C VAL A 85 -2.65 -0.94 6.56
N LEU A 86 -2.24 -0.73 7.80
CA LEU A 86 -0.84 -0.47 8.15
C LEU A 86 -0.08 -1.79 8.32
N GLN A 87 1.22 -1.77 8.15
CA GLN A 87 2.11 -2.92 8.37
C GLN A 87 1.92 -3.55 9.76
N ARG A 88 1.69 -2.73 10.79
CA ARG A 88 1.25 -3.19 12.11
C ARG A 88 -0.22 -2.82 12.31
N PRO A 89 -1.14 -3.79 12.31
CA PRO A 89 -2.55 -3.52 12.36
C PRO A 89 -2.97 -2.90 13.70
N VAL A 90 -3.82 -1.88 13.62
CA VAL A 90 -4.43 -1.26 14.80
C VAL A 90 -5.81 -1.86 15.01
N LEU A 91 -5.96 -2.63 16.09
CA LEU A 91 -7.22 -3.29 16.46
C LEU A 91 -7.81 -2.67 17.73
N LEU A 92 -9.13 -2.57 17.75
CA LEU A 92 -9.85 -2.13 18.94
C LEU A 92 -9.75 -3.20 20.04
N ARG A 93 -9.75 -2.76 21.31
CA ARG A 93 -9.80 -3.65 22.50
C ARG A 93 -11.18 -4.29 22.67
N ARG A 94 -11.65 -5.01 21.65
CA ARG A 94 -12.95 -5.64 21.55
C ARG A 94 -12.81 -7.01 20.89
N SER A 95 -13.91 -7.78 20.82
CA SER A 95 -13.94 -9.03 20.06
C SER A 95 -13.69 -8.79 18.56
N VAL A 96 -13.35 -9.86 17.85
CA VAL A 96 -13.21 -9.89 16.39
C VAL A 96 -14.49 -9.34 15.74
N ASN A 97 -15.64 -9.89 16.10
CA ASN A 97 -16.94 -9.43 15.60
C ASN A 97 -17.18 -7.94 15.87
N ALA A 98 -16.89 -7.46 17.08
CA ALA A 98 -17.10 -6.05 17.44
C ALA A 98 -16.13 -5.09 16.70
N ASN A 99 -14.95 -5.57 16.27
CA ASN A 99 -14.06 -4.82 15.37
C ASN A 99 -14.68 -4.67 13.98
N MET A 100 -15.34 -5.71 13.46
CA MET A 100 -16.02 -5.67 12.16
C MET A 100 -17.24 -4.76 12.20
N VAL A 101 -18.13 -4.96 13.20
CA VAL A 101 -19.31 -4.11 13.39
C VAL A 101 -18.94 -2.62 13.49
N PHE A 102 -17.83 -2.31 14.17
CA PHE A 102 -17.36 -0.93 14.28
C PHE A 102 -16.98 -0.33 12.91
N ALA A 103 -16.32 -1.09 12.05
CA ALA A 103 -15.93 -0.62 10.72
C ALA A 103 -17.16 -0.30 9.84
N LEU A 104 -18.24 -1.07 10.01
CA LEU A 104 -19.46 -0.91 9.24
C LEU A 104 -20.44 0.16 9.80
N LYS A 105 -20.09 0.84 10.90
CA LYS A 105 -20.97 1.88 11.49
C LYS A 105 -21.19 3.07 10.57
N SER A 106 -20.24 3.37 9.69
CA SER A 106 -20.36 4.47 8.72
C SER A 106 -21.23 4.12 7.50
N LYS A 107 -21.67 2.87 7.39
CA LYS A 107 -22.57 2.41 6.33
C LYS A 107 -24.00 2.38 6.84
N GLU A 108 -24.91 2.84 6.01
CA GLU A 108 -26.35 2.81 6.29
C GLU A 108 -26.91 1.41 6.02
N LEU A 109 -26.59 0.46 6.91
CA LEU A 109 -26.99 -0.93 6.84
C LEU A 109 -28.03 -1.21 7.93
N SER A 110 -29.05 -1.98 7.59
CA SER A 110 -29.94 -2.59 8.58
C SER A 110 -29.14 -3.56 9.47
N PRO A 111 -29.63 -3.89 10.68
CA PRO A 111 -28.95 -4.85 11.55
C PRO A 111 -28.67 -6.18 10.87
N GLY A 112 -29.63 -6.75 10.13
CA GLY A 112 -29.49 -8.02 9.43
C GLY A 112 -28.46 -7.97 8.29
N GLU A 113 -28.45 -6.91 7.48
CA GLU A 113 -27.45 -6.71 6.45
C GLU A 113 -26.05 -6.59 7.02
N ARG A 114 -25.91 -5.86 8.14
CA ARG A 114 -24.62 -5.71 8.83
C ARG A 114 -24.11 -7.04 9.36
N ASP A 115 -24.97 -7.81 10.01
CA ASP A 115 -24.59 -9.12 10.55
C ASP A 115 -24.20 -10.09 9.44
N HIS A 116 -24.92 -10.11 8.32
CA HIS A 116 -24.57 -10.90 7.14
C HIS A 116 -23.19 -10.46 6.58
N GLN A 117 -22.96 -9.17 6.41
CA GLN A 117 -21.71 -8.65 5.86
C GLN A 117 -20.51 -8.91 6.79
N VAL A 118 -20.72 -8.85 8.11
CA VAL A 118 -19.70 -9.25 9.10
C VAL A 118 -19.39 -10.74 9.00
N ALA A 119 -20.41 -11.59 8.93
CA ALA A 119 -20.24 -13.04 8.84
C ALA A 119 -19.49 -13.44 7.55
N ASP A 120 -19.88 -12.86 6.40
CA ASP A 120 -19.23 -13.09 5.12
C ASP A 120 -17.75 -12.67 5.15
N ALA A 121 -17.45 -11.45 5.59
CA ALA A 121 -16.07 -10.98 5.66
C ALA A 121 -15.20 -11.79 6.64
N LEU A 122 -15.75 -12.27 7.75
CA LEU A 122 -15.03 -13.14 8.68
C LEU A 122 -14.81 -14.54 8.09
N ALA A 123 -15.76 -15.08 7.33
CA ALA A 123 -15.62 -16.35 6.65
C ALA A 123 -14.47 -16.31 5.63
N ARG A 124 -14.44 -15.30 4.77
CA ARG A 124 -13.37 -15.07 3.76
C ARG A 124 -12.01 -14.88 4.40
N ALA A 125 -11.93 -14.19 5.54
CA ALA A 125 -10.68 -14.03 6.30
C ALA A 125 -10.26 -15.30 7.06
N GLY A 126 -11.08 -16.38 7.09
CA GLY A 126 -10.85 -17.58 7.88
C GLY A 126 -10.90 -17.33 9.39
N LEU A 127 -11.74 -16.37 9.81
CA LEU A 127 -11.82 -15.91 11.21
C LEU A 127 -13.17 -16.18 11.88
N SER A 128 -14.12 -16.88 11.23
CA SER A 128 -15.46 -17.13 11.77
C SER A 128 -15.44 -17.76 13.17
N ARG A 129 -14.56 -18.73 13.40
CA ARG A 129 -14.41 -19.41 14.71
C ARG A 129 -13.95 -18.48 15.83
N TYR A 130 -13.33 -17.37 15.49
CA TYR A 130 -12.79 -16.39 16.42
C TYR A 130 -13.73 -15.21 16.69
N ALA A 131 -14.95 -15.19 16.14
CA ALA A 131 -15.86 -14.05 16.21
C ALA A 131 -16.03 -13.44 17.61
N LYS A 132 -16.11 -14.30 18.64
CA LYS A 132 -16.23 -13.88 20.05
C LYS A 132 -14.89 -13.67 20.76
N THR A 133 -13.77 -14.05 20.15
CA THR A 133 -12.43 -13.91 20.73
C THR A 133 -12.01 -12.44 20.80
N PRO A 134 -11.37 -11.98 21.89
CA PRO A 134 -10.75 -10.67 21.92
C PRO A 134 -9.69 -10.54 20.81
N ALA A 135 -9.81 -9.53 19.95
CA ALA A 135 -8.97 -9.38 18.76
C ALA A 135 -7.45 -9.35 19.06
N ARG A 136 -7.07 -8.93 20.26
CA ARG A 136 -5.67 -8.89 20.69
C ARG A 136 -5.08 -10.27 21.04
N ARG A 137 -5.92 -11.31 21.20
CA ARG A 137 -5.48 -12.69 21.43
C ARG A 137 -5.19 -13.45 20.14
N LEU A 138 -5.51 -12.88 19.00
CA LEU A 138 -5.20 -13.45 17.71
C LEU A 138 -3.68 -13.45 17.48
N SER A 139 -3.19 -14.41 16.72
CA SER A 139 -1.83 -14.40 16.18
C SER A 139 -1.60 -13.16 15.27
N VAL A 140 -0.35 -12.83 14.98
CA VAL A 140 -0.02 -11.69 14.13
C VAL A 140 -0.70 -11.80 12.75
N GLY A 141 -0.66 -12.98 12.13
CA GLY A 141 -1.30 -13.22 10.83
C GLY A 141 -2.83 -13.10 10.90
N GLU A 142 -3.46 -13.62 11.97
CA GLU A 142 -4.90 -13.47 12.17
C GLU A 142 -5.30 -12.01 12.43
N GLN A 143 -4.49 -11.25 13.16
CA GLN A 143 -4.70 -9.81 13.35
C GLN A 143 -4.60 -9.04 12.02
N GLN A 144 -3.65 -9.41 11.18
CA GLN A 144 -3.49 -8.80 9.86
C GLN A 144 -4.69 -9.12 8.95
N ARG A 145 -5.14 -10.39 8.93
CA ARG A 145 -6.35 -10.79 8.19
C ARG A 145 -7.60 -10.07 8.70
N LEU A 146 -7.73 -9.90 10.02
CA LEU A 146 -8.83 -9.11 10.58
C LEU A 146 -8.79 -7.65 10.15
N ALA A 147 -7.61 -7.02 10.15
CA ALA A 147 -7.46 -5.64 9.70
C ALA A 147 -7.80 -5.48 8.23
N LEU A 148 -7.38 -6.41 7.37
CA LEU A 148 -7.68 -6.42 5.95
C LEU A 148 -9.19 -6.67 5.72
N ALA A 149 -9.79 -7.68 6.38
CA ALA A 149 -11.23 -7.94 6.29
C ALA A 149 -12.06 -6.72 6.70
N ARG A 150 -11.65 -6.03 7.77
CA ARG A 150 -12.29 -4.81 8.25
C ARG A 150 -12.20 -3.68 7.24
N ALA A 151 -11.05 -3.50 6.60
CA ALA A 151 -10.83 -2.47 5.59
C ALA A 151 -11.61 -2.78 4.29
N TRP A 152 -11.68 -4.05 3.91
CA TRP A 152 -12.41 -4.49 2.72
C TRP A 152 -13.93 -4.52 2.91
N ALA A 153 -14.42 -4.87 4.10
CA ALA A 153 -15.86 -4.93 4.40
C ALA A 153 -16.60 -3.60 4.11
N VAL A 154 -15.92 -2.47 4.19
CA VAL A 154 -16.52 -1.17 3.84
C VAL A 154 -16.62 -0.93 2.33
N ARG A 155 -16.12 -1.85 1.49
CA ARG A 155 -16.09 -1.77 0.03
C ARG A 155 -15.54 -0.43 -0.46
N PRO A 156 -14.28 -0.14 -0.17
CA PRO A 156 -13.66 1.13 -0.55
C PRO A 156 -13.43 1.22 -2.06
N GLU A 157 -13.46 2.42 -2.63
CA GLU A 157 -12.96 2.67 -4.00
C GLU A 157 -11.44 2.48 -4.06
N LEU A 158 -10.74 2.94 -3.00
CA LEU A 158 -9.28 2.87 -2.87
C LEU A 158 -8.90 2.14 -1.58
N LEU A 159 -8.19 1.02 -1.72
CA LEU A 159 -7.64 0.24 -0.61
C LEU A 159 -6.12 0.37 -0.61
N LEU A 160 -5.56 0.95 0.44
CA LEU A 160 -4.15 1.20 0.62
C LEU A 160 -3.57 0.18 1.61
N LEU A 161 -2.54 -0.56 1.20
CA LEU A 161 -1.98 -1.67 1.99
C LEU A 161 -0.46 -1.49 2.18
N ASP A 162 -0.04 -1.28 3.40
CA ASP A 162 1.38 -1.12 3.74
C ASP A 162 1.96 -2.44 4.20
N GLU A 163 2.67 -3.14 3.31
CA GLU A 163 3.30 -4.46 3.53
C GLU A 163 2.34 -5.47 4.22
N PRO A 164 1.18 -5.78 3.63
CA PRO A 164 0.09 -6.49 4.32
C PRO A 164 0.42 -7.91 4.76
N SER A 165 1.44 -8.54 4.19
CA SER A 165 1.88 -9.92 4.51
C SER A 165 3.28 -9.99 5.10
N ALA A 166 3.87 -8.86 5.52
CA ALA A 166 5.21 -8.85 6.08
C ALA A 166 5.31 -9.73 7.34
N ASN A 167 6.34 -10.59 7.38
CA ASN A 167 6.63 -11.50 8.48
C ASN A 167 5.54 -12.55 8.76
N LEU A 168 4.75 -12.90 7.76
CA LEU A 168 3.78 -13.99 7.84
C LEU A 168 4.34 -15.26 7.19
N ASP A 169 3.80 -16.40 7.63
CA ASP A 169 4.06 -17.66 6.97
C ASP A 169 3.41 -17.73 5.57
N PRO A 170 3.83 -18.66 4.71
CA PRO A 170 3.30 -18.76 3.34
C PRO A 170 1.78 -18.96 3.28
N ALA A 171 1.19 -19.73 4.21
CA ALA A 171 -0.24 -20.00 4.20
C ALA A 171 -1.04 -18.74 4.57
N ALA A 172 -0.60 -17.98 5.58
CA ALA A 172 -1.22 -16.73 5.95
C ALA A 172 -1.06 -15.67 4.84
N THR A 173 0.11 -15.65 4.16
CA THR A 173 0.36 -14.77 3.01
C THR A 173 -0.61 -15.07 1.87
N HIS A 174 -0.81 -16.33 1.53
CA HIS A 174 -1.74 -16.75 0.47
C HIS A 174 -3.18 -16.27 0.74
N LEU A 175 -3.68 -16.46 1.95
CA LEU A 175 -5.01 -15.98 2.35
C LEU A 175 -5.15 -14.45 2.22
N ILE A 176 -4.09 -13.70 2.52
CA ILE A 176 -4.09 -12.24 2.33
C ILE A 176 -4.12 -11.89 0.85
N GLU A 177 -3.37 -12.59 0.01
CA GLU A 177 -3.35 -12.38 -1.44
C GLU A 177 -4.72 -12.68 -2.06
N GLU A 178 -5.40 -13.74 -1.63
CA GLU A 178 -6.77 -14.05 -2.06
C GLU A 178 -7.75 -12.91 -1.74
N ILE A 179 -7.70 -12.37 -0.51
CA ILE A 179 -8.57 -11.24 -0.12
C ILE A 179 -8.26 -9.99 -0.96
N ILE A 180 -6.98 -9.73 -1.27
CA ILE A 180 -6.57 -8.59 -2.09
C ILE A 180 -7.09 -8.74 -3.52
N GLN A 181 -6.95 -9.92 -4.12
CA GLN A 181 -7.45 -10.21 -5.47
C GLN A 181 -8.96 -10.07 -5.53
N GLU A 182 -9.67 -10.66 -4.57
CA GLU A 182 -11.13 -10.55 -4.52
C GLU A 182 -11.61 -9.10 -4.35
N ALA A 183 -10.90 -8.28 -3.55
CA ALA A 183 -11.21 -6.87 -3.41
C ALA A 183 -11.04 -6.11 -4.74
N ALA A 184 -10.01 -6.43 -5.52
CA ALA A 184 -9.78 -5.87 -6.84
C ALA A 184 -10.86 -6.30 -7.84
N GLU A 185 -11.23 -7.59 -7.87
CA GLU A 185 -12.30 -8.13 -8.72
C GLU A 185 -13.66 -7.50 -8.41
N GLN A 186 -13.92 -7.17 -7.14
CA GLN A 186 -15.13 -6.46 -6.72
C GLN A 186 -15.11 -4.95 -7.02
N GLY A 187 -14.05 -4.46 -7.64
CA GLY A 187 -13.98 -3.11 -8.19
C GLY A 187 -13.19 -2.10 -7.36
N SER A 188 -12.53 -2.52 -6.29
CA SER A 188 -11.59 -1.65 -5.56
C SER A 188 -10.30 -1.46 -6.36
N LYS A 189 -9.75 -0.24 -6.35
CA LYS A 189 -8.36 -0.01 -6.72
C LYS A 189 -7.48 -0.31 -5.50
N ILE A 190 -6.52 -1.20 -5.67
CA ILE A 190 -5.54 -1.53 -4.63
C ILE A 190 -4.27 -0.75 -4.92
N VAL A 191 -3.69 -0.12 -3.90
CA VAL A 191 -2.32 0.40 -3.94
C VAL A 191 -1.59 -0.19 -2.74
N MET A 192 -0.62 -1.05 -3.00
CA MET A 192 0.09 -1.74 -1.92
C MET A 192 1.60 -1.56 -2.01
N THR A 193 2.25 -1.66 -0.86
CA THR A 193 3.71 -1.78 -0.79
C THR A 193 4.10 -3.20 -0.48
N THR A 194 5.20 -3.65 -1.04
CA THR A 194 5.87 -4.89 -0.65
C THR A 194 7.37 -4.82 -0.92
N HIS A 195 8.13 -5.61 -0.21
CA HIS A 195 9.53 -5.88 -0.52
C HIS A 195 9.73 -7.28 -1.14
N ASP A 196 8.66 -8.10 -1.21
CA ASP A 196 8.67 -9.40 -1.87
C ASP A 196 8.35 -9.25 -3.36
N LEU A 197 9.36 -9.48 -4.20
CA LEU A 197 9.23 -9.42 -5.66
C LEU A 197 8.32 -10.52 -6.22
N ASN A 198 8.26 -11.69 -5.58
CA ASN A 198 7.37 -12.76 -6.01
C ASN A 198 5.92 -12.39 -5.76
N GLN A 199 5.61 -11.79 -4.60
CA GLN A 199 4.29 -11.26 -4.31
C GLN A 199 3.91 -10.15 -5.31
N ALA A 200 4.84 -9.23 -5.58
CA ALA A 200 4.61 -8.19 -6.58
C ALA A 200 4.30 -8.78 -7.97
N ARG A 201 5.01 -9.84 -8.39
CA ARG A 201 4.73 -10.52 -9.68
C ARG A 201 3.37 -11.18 -9.74
N ARG A 202 2.85 -11.72 -8.62
CA ARG A 202 1.55 -12.39 -8.59
C ARG A 202 0.37 -11.41 -8.57
N LEU A 203 0.54 -10.25 -7.93
CA LEU A 203 -0.58 -9.34 -7.64
C LEU A 203 -0.61 -8.08 -8.50
N ALA A 204 0.51 -7.63 -9.05
CA ALA A 204 0.57 -6.35 -9.71
C ALA A 204 -0.01 -6.35 -11.11
N ASP A 205 -0.88 -5.38 -11.40
CA ASP A 205 -1.20 -4.92 -12.75
C ASP A 205 -0.26 -3.80 -13.18
N GLU A 206 0.19 -3.01 -12.21
CA GLU A 206 1.09 -1.87 -12.38
C GLU A 206 2.14 -1.85 -11.27
N VAL A 207 3.37 -1.47 -11.61
CA VAL A 207 4.48 -1.34 -10.66
C VAL A 207 4.98 0.09 -10.61
N LEU A 208 5.18 0.59 -9.39
CA LEU A 208 5.86 1.85 -9.11
C LEU A 208 7.18 1.54 -8.39
N PHE A 209 8.31 1.82 -9.01
CA PHE A 209 9.62 1.65 -8.39
C PHE A 209 10.07 2.94 -7.71
N LEU A 210 10.20 2.87 -6.38
CA LEU A 210 10.58 4.00 -5.54
C LEU A 210 12.03 3.83 -5.04
N HIS A 211 12.85 4.87 -5.21
CA HIS A 211 14.21 4.89 -4.69
C HIS A 211 14.55 6.26 -4.11
N ARG A 212 14.96 6.28 -2.84
CA ARG A 212 15.38 7.50 -2.09
C ARG A 212 14.38 8.65 -2.16
N GLY A 213 13.08 8.32 -2.06
CA GLY A 213 11.99 9.29 -2.05
C GLY A 213 11.58 9.78 -3.44
N ARG A 214 12.12 9.22 -4.52
CA ARG A 214 11.76 9.57 -5.89
C ARG A 214 11.12 8.39 -6.60
N LEU A 215 10.06 8.64 -7.35
CA LEU A 215 9.56 7.68 -8.31
C LEU A 215 10.57 7.59 -9.46
N LYS A 216 11.04 6.40 -9.75
CA LYS A 216 12.03 6.13 -10.79
C LYS A 216 11.42 5.53 -12.03
N GLU A 217 10.36 4.74 -11.84
CA GLU A 217 9.61 4.15 -12.93
C GLU A 217 8.19 3.83 -12.48
N GLN A 218 7.22 4.00 -13.38
CA GLN A 218 5.85 3.53 -13.27
C GLN A 218 5.50 2.88 -14.60
N ALA A 219 5.15 1.59 -14.57
CA ALA A 219 4.88 0.81 -15.78
C ALA A 219 3.87 -0.31 -15.51
N ALA A 220 3.28 -0.85 -16.57
CA ALA A 220 2.52 -2.09 -16.47
C ALA A 220 3.41 -3.20 -15.91
N ALA A 221 2.85 -4.09 -15.08
CA ALA A 221 3.63 -5.12 -14.40
C ALA A 221 4.35 -6.04 -15.40
N ALA A 222 3.69 -6.42 -16.49
CA ALA A 222 4.31 -7.25 -17.53
C ALA A 222 5.58 -6.61 -18.10
N ASP A 223 5.51 -5.31 -18.43
CA ASP A 223 6.66 -4.57 -18.99
C ASP A 223 7.77 -4.41 -17.96
N PHE A 224 7.39 -4.03 -16.73
CA PHE A 224 8.35 -3.83 -15.65
C PHE A 224 9.14 -5.11 -15.33
N PHE A 225 8.46 -6.24 -15.23
CA PHE A 225 9.12 -7.51 -14.89
C PHE A 225 9.81 -8.20 -16.07
N ALA A 226 9.48 -7.83 -17.31
CA ALA A 226 10.21 -8.26 -18.49
C ALA A 226 11.55 -7.53 -18.63
N GLY A 227 11.61 -6.24 -18.27
CA GLY A 227 12.83 -5.43 -18.32
C GLY A 227 12.52 -3.95 -18.06
N PRO A 228 12.75 -3.47 -16.82
CA PRO A 228 12.53 -2.08 -16.50
C PRO A 228 13.44 -1.17 -17.34
N ARG A 229 12.96 0.03 -17.62
CA ARG A 229 13.75 1.05 -18.36
C ARG A 229 14.79 1.72 -17.46
N ASN A 230 14.56 1.74 -16.16
CA ASN A 230 15.45 2.39 -15.20
C ASN A 230 16.52 1.42 -14.69
N ASP A 231 17.79 1.78 -14.81
CA ASP A 231 18.94 0.94 -14.42
C ASP A 231 18.90 0.51 -12.93
N LEU A 232 18.42 1.41 -12.03
CA LEU A 232 18.28 1.07 -10.61
C LEU A 232 17.16 0.05 -10.39
N ALA A 233 16.09 0.09 -11.19
CA ALA A 233 15.03 -0.90 -11.13
C ALA A 233 15.53 -2.26 -11.64
N GLN A 234 16.31 -2.27 -12.72
CA GLN A 234 16.97 -3.50 -13.22
C GLN A 234 17.88 -4.13 -12.16
N ALA A 235 18.76 -3.32 -11.56
CA ALA A 235 19.65 -3.78 -10.49
C ALA A 235 18.86 -4.30 -9.28
N PHE A 236 17.76 -3.64 -8.92
CA PHE A 236 16.87 -4.06 -7.84
C PHE A 236 16.23 -5.42 -8.13
N LEU A 237 15.74 -5.67 -9.36
CA LEU A 237 15.16 -6.95 -9.76
C LEU A 237 16.18 -8.10 -9.75
N ARG A 238 17.47 -7.81 -10.02
CA ARG A 238 18.55 -8.80 -9.94
C ARG A 238 19.02 -9.06 -8.50
N GLY A 239 18.44 -8.38 -7.50
CA GLY A 239 18.86 -8.51 -6.11
C GLY A 239 20.21 -7.83 -5.82
N GLU A 240 20.67 -6.98 -6.72
CA GLU A 240 21.92 -6.25 -6.53
C GLU A 240 21.76 -5.21 -5.42
N LEU A 241 22.80 -5.07 -4.59
CA LEU A 241 22.86 -4.04 -3.58
C LEU A 241 22.92 -2.68 -4.27
N LEU A 242 21.88 -1.86 -4.08
CA LEU A 242 21.83 -0.50 -4.60
C LEU A 242 22.73 0.43 -3.79
N TRP A 243 24.03 0.03 -3.67
CA TRP A 243 25.06 0.84 -3.04
C TRP A 243 25.36 2.01 -3.95
N TRP A 244 25.34 3.21 -3.37
CA TRP A 244 25.87 4.37 -4.05
C TRP A 244 27.39 4.20 -4.13
N ARG A 245 27.93 3.90 -5.33
CA ARG A 245 29.33 4.19 -5.61
C ARG A 245 29.49 5.71 -5.45
N ARG A 246 29.98 6.18 -4.30
CA ARG A 246 30.74 7.41 -4.30
C ARG A 246 31.77 7.20 -5.40
N ARG A 247 31.77 8.02 -6.43
CA ARG A 247 32.96 8.23 -7.21
C ARG A 247 34.02 8.64 -6.18
N SER A 248 34.83 7.70 -5.72
CA SER A 248 36.12 8.02 -5.16
C SER A 248 36.87 8.64 -6.32
N ILE A 249 37.03 9.94 -6.29
CA ILE A 249 38.06 10.62 -7.02
C ILE A 249 39.36 10.18 -6.31
N TYR A 250 39.76 8.98 -6.56
CA TYR A 250 41.12 8.57 -6.34
C TYR A 250 41.83 8.89 -7.65
N THR A 251 42.36 10.10 -7.77
CA THR A 251 43.48 10.43 -8.64
C THR A 251 44.69 9.70 -8.02
N PRO A 252 45.30 8.75 -8.74
CA PRO A 252 46.65 8.28 -8.35
C PRO A 252 47.57 9.50 -8.48
N ASP A 253 48.12 9.94 -7.38
CA ASP A 253 49.17 10.93 -7.34
C ASP A 253 50.34 10.42 -8.16
N ASP A 254 50.65 11.14 -9.21
CA ASP A 254 51.77 10.97 -10.12
C ASP A 254 53.02 11.40 -9.35
N ASN A 255 53.60 10.50 -8.57
CA ASN A 255 54.88 10.71 -7.93
C ASN A 255 55.99 10.06 -8.76
N ARG A 256 56.16 10.60 -9.96
CA ARG A 256 57.48 10.59 -10.62
C ARG A 256 58.08 11.97 -10.40
N LYS A 257 59.12 12.03 -9.59
CA LYS A 257 60.35 12.78 -9.87
C LYS A 257 61.29 12.67 -8.69
N ASP A 258 62.41 12.20 -9.10
CA ASP A 258 63.81 12.70 -9.00
C ASP A 258 64.60 12.14 -7.83
N SER A 259 65.51 11.34 -8.18
CA SER A 259 66.97 11.33 -8.07
C SER A 259 67.51 9.99 -7.67
#